data_2921bdb5f1016b935cf407acf8c9ae73
#
_entry.id   2921bdb5f1016b935cf407acf8c9ae73
#
_cell.length_a   1.000
_cell.length_b   1.000
_cell.length_c   1.000
_cell.angle_alpha   90.00
_cell.angle_beta   90.00
_cell.angle_gamma   90.00
#
_symmetry.space_group_name_H-M   'P 1'
#
loop_
_entity.id
_entity.type
_entity.pdbx_description
1 polymer ?
#
loop_
_entity_poly.entity_id
_entity_poly.type
_entity_poly.pdbx_seq_one_letter_code
_entity_poly.pdbx_strand_id
1 'polypeptide(L)'
;IKYVKKVIPQKTLDYVENLNLIKPDYVVHGDDWKTGVQKKTRDRVIKTLKKWSGKLIEPKYTVNISSSLIKKEMANIVSSPDNRVSMLKRLMNSKDIVRILESHNSLTGLIIDKIKIIKNNKAVGFDGMWSSSLTDSATKGLPDNSSLSFSARISSLHDILDVTKKPIVFDADNGGQIEHLPFLVRSLERSGVSAIIMEDKIGLKKNSLFKNQSGAKQD
;
A
#
# COMPACT_ATOMS: atom_id res chain seq x y z
N ILE A 1 -21.37 -8.13 10.59
CA ILE A 1 -22.18 -8.71 9.48
C ILE A 1 -23.57 -9.00 10.04
N LYS A 2 -24.62 -8.50 9.41
CA LYS A 2 -26.01 -8.45 9.92
C LYS A 2 -26.58 -9.81 10.40
N TYR A 3 -26.17 -10.91 9.80
CA TYR A 3 -26.74 -12.24 10.07
C TYR A 3 -25.77 -13.18 10.78
N VAL A 4 -24.58 -12.71 11.21
CA VAL A 4 -23.59 -13.51 11.92
C VAL A 4 -23.81 -13.35 13.42
N LYS A 5 -24.22 -14.42 14.11
CA LYS A 5 -24.38 -14.44 15.56
C LYS A 5 -23.05 -14.69 16.30
N LYS A 6 -22.19 -15.55 15.74
CA LYS A 6 -20.95 -15.96 16.41
C LYS A 6 -19.89 -16.32 15.39
N VAL A 7 -18.64 -15.98 15.67
CA VAL A 7 -17.46 -16.41 14.91
C VAL A 7 -16.63 -17.32 15.80
N ILE A 8 -16.22 -18.46 15.27
CA ILE A 8 -15.43 -19.47 16.00
C ILE A 8 -14.15 -19.74 15.19
N PRO A 9 -12.96 -19.68 15.81
CA PRO A 9 -11.72 -19.99 15.14
C PRO A 9 -11.64 -21.45 14.73
N GLN A 10 -11.29 -21.72 13.47
CA GLN A 10 -10.94 -23.05 12.97
C GLN A 10 -9.43 -23.20 13.05
N LYS A 11 -8.93 -23.97 14.03
CA LYS A 11 -7.49 -24.11 14.30
C LYS A 11 -6.80 -25.13 13.41
N THR A 12 -7.55 -26.09 12.86
CA THR A 12 -7.02 -27.21 12.05
C THR A 12 -7.89 -27.38 10.79
N LEU A 13 -7.44 -28.18 9.83
CA LEU A 13 -8.25 -28.57 8.66
C LEU A 13 -9.35 -29.59 9.00
N ASP A 14 -9.44 -30.06 10.25
CA ASP A 14 -10.48 -30.97 10.69
C ASP A 14 -11.61 -30.21 11.38
N TYR A 15 -12.81 -30.22 10.79
CA TYR A 15 -13.98 -29.52 11.30
C TYR A 15 -14.72 -30.28 12.42
N VAL A 16 -14.37 -31.54 12.70
CA VAL A 16 -15.12 -32.45 13.58
C VAL A 16 -15.30 -31.87 14.99
N GLU A 17 -14.27 -31.26 15.55
CA GLU A 17 -14.31 -30.67 16.90
C GLU A 17 -15.37 -29.56 16.97
N ASN A 18 -15.28 -28.57 16.08
CA ASN A 18 -16.24 -27.46 16.04
C ASN A 18 -17.66 -27.93 15.69
N LEU A 19 -17.80 -28.93 14.83
CA LEU A 19 -19.11 -29.49 14.49
C LEU A 19 -19.77 -30.20 15.67
N ASN A 20 -19.02 -30.97 16.45
CA ASN A 20 -19.55 -31.60 17.66
C ASN A 20 -19.92 -30.58 18.74
N LEU A 21 -19.22 -29.48 18.83
CA LEU A 21 -19.51 -28.38 19.77
C LEU A 21 -20.78 -27.62 19.38
N ILE A 22 -20.96 -27.33 18.09
CA ILE A 22 -22.03 -26.45 17.60
C ILE A 22 -23.31 -27.27 17.28
N LYS A 23 -23.14 -28.50 16.76
CA LYS A 23 -24.17 -29.36 16.23
C LYS A 23 -25.12 -28.62 15.25
N PRO A 24 -24.61 -28.04 14.18
CA PRO A 24 -25.41 -27.21 13.27
C PRO A 24 -26.37 -28.05 12.45
N ASP A 25 -27.56 -27.53 12.17
CA ASP A 25 -28.52 -28.15 11.25
C ASP A 25 -27.99 -28.17 9.82
N TYR A 26 -27.27 -27.14 9.43
CA TYR A 26 -26.68 -26.99 8.10
C TYR A 26 -25.20 -26.58 8.18
N VAL A 27 -24.39 -27.25 7.39
CA VAL A 27 -23.03 -26.81 7.06
C VAL A 27 -23.02 -26.38 5.60
N VAL A 28 -22.51 -25.20 5.32
CA VAL A 28 -22.39 -24.67 3.96
C VAL A 28 -20.92 -24.55 3.62
N HIS A 29 -20.49 -25.17 2.54
CA HIS A 29 -19.11 -25.09 2.02
C HIS A 29 -19.16 -25.13 0.50
N GLY A 30 -18.25 -24.42 -0.19
CA GLY A 30 -18.12 -24.52 -1.63
C GLY A 30 -17.83 -25.96 -2.09
N ASP A 31 -18.17 -26.28 -3.32
CA ASP A 31 -18.03 -27.65 -3.85
C ASP A 31 -16.58 -27.99 -4.30
N ASP A 32 -15.64 -27.08 -4.13
CA ASP A 32 -14.21 -27.21 -4.45
C ASP A 32 -13.49 -28.32 -3.66
N TRP A 33 -14.02 -28.74 -2.52
CA TRP A 33 -13.47 -29.81 -1.68
C TRP A 33 -13.96 -31.22 -2.04
N LYS A 34 -14.79 -31.37 -3.06
CA LYS A 34 -15.25 -32.69 -3.54
C LYS A 34 -14.13 -33.55 -4.10
N THR A 35 -13.05 -32.90 -4.54
CA THR A 35 -11.85 -33.54 -5.11
C THR A 35 -10.60 -33.08 -4.38
N GLY A 36 -9.47 -33.77 -4.61
CA GLY A 36 -8.17 -33.37 -4.06
C GLY A 36 -8.01 -33.65 -2.56
N VAL A 37 -7.11 -32.89 -1.93
CA VAL A 37 -6.65 -33.12 -0.55
C VAL A 37 -7.77 -32.99 0.49
N GLN A 38 -8.73 -32.13 0.23
CA GLN A 38 -9.82 -31.82 1.17
C GLN A 38 -11.00 -32.82 1.11
N LYS A 39 -10.99 -33.76 0.17
CA LYS A 39 -12.04 -34.80 0.08
C LYS A 39 -12.19 -35.58 1.38
N LYS A 40 -11.10 -35.95 2.03
CA LYS A 40 -11.11 -36.65 3.33
C LYS A 40 -11.78 -35.82 4.43
N THR A 41 -11.56 -34.51 4.44
CA THR A 41 -12.21 -33.59 5.39
C THR A 41 -13.71 -33.53 5.14
N ARG A 42 -14.13 -33.40 3.87
CA ARG A 42 -15.54 -33.45 3.48
C ARG A 42 -16.25 -34.72 3.97
N ASP A 43 -15.65 -35.89 3.74
CA ASP A 43 -16.23 -37.17 4.13
C ASP A 43 -16.39 -37.27 5.67
N ARG A 44 -15.43 -36.75 6.44
CA ARG A 44 -15.53 -36.62 7.91
C ARG A 44 -16.68 -35.70 8.33
N VAL A 45 -16.85 -34.56 7.68
CA VAL A 45 -17.95 -33.62 7.92
C VAL A 45 -19.30 -34.32 7.70
N ILE A 46 -19.47 -35.00 6.57
CA ILE A 46 -20.71 -35.74 6.26
C ILE A 46 -20.97 -36.82 7.34
N LYS A 47 -19.95 -37.60 7.70
CA LYS A 47 -20.08 -38.62 8.75
C LYS A 47 -20.46 -38.03 10.10
N THR A 48 -19.90 -36.87 10.43
CA THR A 48 -20.19 -36.19 11.70
C THR A 48 -21.57 -35.62 11.76
N LEU A 49 -22.05 -34.96 10.68
CA LEU A 49 -23.38 -34.39 10.59
C LEU A 49 -24.50 -35.45 10.70
N LYS A 50 -24.27 -36.67 10.20
CA LYS A 50 -25.22 -37.79 10.33
C LYS A 50 -25.58 -38.13 11.78
N LYS A 51 -24.73 -37.81 12.77
CA LYS A 51 -24.97 -38.11 14.18
C LYS A 51 -26.17 -37.38 14.77
N TRP A 52 -26.55 -36.24 14.17
CA TRP A 52 -27.71 -35.44 14.62
C TRP A 52 -28.59 -34.97 13.46
N SER A 53 -28.58 -35.69 12.31
CA SER A 53 -29.37 -35.39 11.11
C SER A 53 -29.06 -34.06 10.45
N GLY A 54 -27.87 -33.47 10.70
CA GLY A 54 -27.39 -32.27 10.04
C GLY A 54 -27.15 -32.49 8.56
N LYS A 55 -27.28 -31.45 7.76
CA LYS A 55 -27.14 -31.49 6.30
C LYS A 55 -25.95 -30.65 5.81
N LEU A 56 -25.26 -31.16 4.78
CA LEU A 56 -24.23 -30.41 4.06
C LEU A 56 -24.85 -29.81 2.80
N ILE A 57 -24.70 -28.50 2.63
CA ILE A 57 -25.06 -27.73 1.44
C ILE A 57 -23.80 -27.31 0.72
N GLU A 58 -23.69 -27.70 -0.55
CA GLU A 58 -22.52 -27.41 -1.37
C GLU A 58 -22.90 -26.58 -2.60
N PRO A 59 -23.00 -25.25 -2.46
CA PRO A 59 -23.21 -24.40 -3.61
C PRO A 59 -22.04 -24.52 -4.58
N LYS A 60 -22.33 -24.44 -5.87
CA LYS A 60 -21.29 -24.43 -6.89
C LYS A 60 -20.35 -23.26 -6.67
N TYR A 61 -19.04 -23.54 -6.74
CA TYR A 61 -18.03 -22.50 -6.67
C TYR A 61 -18.20 -21.57 -7.87
N THR A 62 -18.20 -20.26 -7.62
CA THR A 62 -18.33 -19.27 -8.68
C THR A 62 -17.06 -19.27 -9.53
N VAL A 63 -17.17 -19.73 -10.77
CA VAL A 63 -16.06 -19.77 -11.72
C VAL A 63 -15.57 -18.33 -11.96
N ASN A 64 -14.26 -18.15 -12.05
CA ASN A 64 -13.60 -16.85 -12.28
C ASN A 64 -13.67 -15.82 -11.13
N ILE A 65 -14.08 -16.20 -9.93
CA ILE A 65 -13.96 -15.36 -8.75
C ILE A 65 -13.16 -16.13 -7.68
N SER A 66 -11.90 -15.78 -7.53
CA SER A 66 -11.07 -16.27 -6.42
C SER A 66 -10.35 -15.10 -5.78
N SER A 67 -10.03 -15.21 -4.49
CA SER A 67 -9.21 -14.21 -3.80
C SER A 67 -7.84 -14.02 -4.46
N SER A 68 -7.30 -15.06 -5.09
CA SER A 68 -6.05 -14.97 -5.86
C SER A 68 -6.23 -14.20 -7.17
N LEU A 69 -7.36 -14.39 -7.87
CA LEU A 69 -7.67 -13.64 -9.10
C LEU A 69 -7.96 -12.18 -8.78
N ILE A 70 -8.78 -11.92 -7.76
CA ILE A 70 -9.07 -10.56 -7.28
C ILE A 70 -7.78 -9.86 -6.88
N LYS A 71 -6.87 -10.52 -6.14
CA LYS A 71 -5.56 -9.98 -5.79
C LYS A 71 -4.71 -9.68 -7.02
N LYS A 72 -4.75 -10.54 -8.05
CA LYS A 72 -4.03 -10.35 -9.31
C LYS A 72 -4.60 -9.17 -10.10
N GLU A 73 -5.91 -9.06 -10.19
CA GLU A 73 -6.58 -7.92 -10.84
C GLU A 73 -6.37 -6.62 -10.08
N MET A 74 -6.51 -6.63 -8.74
CA MET A 74 -6.17 -5.48 -7.91
C MET A 74 -4.68 -5.10 -8.00
N ALA A 75 -3.78 -6.07 -8.24
CA ALA A 75 -2.38 -5.78 -8.49
C ALA A 75 -2.12 -5.10 -9.84
N ASN A 76 -3.02 -5.28 -10.80
CA ASN A 76 -2.96 -4.62 -12.13
C ASN A 76 -3.66 -3.25 -12.13
N ILE A 77 -4.54 -2.98 -11.16
CA ILE A 77 -5.14 -1.67 -11.00
C ILE A 77 -4.06 -0.72 -10.47
N VAL A 78 -3.84 0.38 -11.17
CA VAL A 78 -3.04 1.49 -10.68
C VAL A 78 -3.55 1.85 -9.28
N SER A 79 -2.65 1.96 -8.30
CA SER A 79 -3.05 2.27 -6.93
C SER A 79 -3.82 3.58 -6.93
N SER A 80 -5.08 3.55 -6.48
CA SER A 80 -5.85 4.77 -6.31
C SER A 80 -5.12 5.72 -5.34
N PRO A 81 -5.23 7.04 -5.48
CA PRO A 81 -4.66 8.01 -4.56
C PRO A 81 -4.93 7.63 -3.09
N ASP A 82 -6.17 7.29 -2.73
CA ASP A 82 -6.57 6.90 -1.37
C ASP A 82 -5.75 5.72 -0.80
N ASN A 83 -5.52 4.71 -1.62
CA ASN A 83 -4.71 3.56 -1.22
C ASN A 83 -3.25 3.95 -1.00
N ARG A 84 -2.71 4.83 -1.84
CA ARG A 84 -1.31 5.27 -1.78
C ARG A 84 -1.07 6.19 -0.58
N VAL A 85 -1.96 7.13 -0.31
CA VAL A 85 -1.88 8.04 0.86
C VAL A 85 -1.67 7.26 2.15
N SER A 86 -2.43 6.19 2.39
CA SER A 86 -2.31 5.39 3.61
C SER A 86 -1.16 4.37 3.61
N MET A 87 -0.48 4.18 2.49
CA MET A 87 0.48 3.05 2.31
C MET A 87 1.73 3.22 3.15
N LEU A 88 2.31 4.43 3.23
CA LEU A 88 3.51 4.67 4.05
C LEU A 88 3.25 4.35 5.52
N LYS A 89 2.14 4.84 6.07
CA LYS A 89 1.76 4.56 7.47
C LYS A 89 1.61 3.05 7.73
N ARG A 90 1.02 2.31 6.79
CA ARG A 90 0.92 0.84 6.90
C ARG A 90 2.28 0.15 6.87
N LEU A 91 3.21 0.62 6.03
CA LEU A 91 4.57 0.10 5.98
C LEU A 91 5.33 0.38 7.27
N MET A 92 5.25 1.59 7.81
CA MET A 92 5.87 1.96 9.09
C MET A 92 5.34 1.11 10.26
N ASN A 93 4.06 0.76 10.25
CA ASN A 93 3.47 -0.11 11.28
C ASN A 93 3.84 -1.60 11.12
N SER A 94 4.33 -2.01 9.96
CA SER A 94 4.60 -3.43 9.64
C SER A 94 6.08 -3.78 9.50
N LYS A 95 6.98 -2.78 9.51
CA LYS A 95 8.41 -2.95 9.30
C LYS A 95 9.20 -2.12 10.29
N ASP A 96 10.30 -2.68 10.77
CA ASP A 96 11.24 -1.94 11.64
C ASP A 96 11.96 -0.81 10.87
N ILE A 97 12.19 -1.01 9.57
CA ILE A 97 12.85 -0.04 8.69
C ILE A 97 12.11 0.03 7.36
N VAL A 98 11.71 1.23 6.97
CA VAL A 98 11.17 1.56 5.64
C VAL A 98 12.27 2.19 4.80
N ARG A 99 12.56 1.60 3.64
CA ARG A 99 13.61 2.07 2.71
C ARG A 99 13.01 2.92 1.62
N ILE A 100 13.38 4.17 1.60
CA ILE A 100 12.93 5.16 0.61
C ILE A 100 14.13 5.62 -0.21
N LEU A 101 13.99 5.68 -1.52
CA LEU A 101 15.02 6.20 -2.42
C LEU A 101 14.45 7.37 -3.21
N GLU A 102 15.31 8.34 -3.49
CA GLU A 102 14.96 9.52 -4.26
C GLU A 102 14.59 9.17 -5.72
N SER A 103 13.54 9.83 -6.23
CA SER A 103 13.06 9.71 -7.60
C SER A 103 12.63 11.07 -8.13
N HIS A 104 13.13 11.44 -9.31
CA HIS A 104 12.90 12.74 -9.94
C HIS A 104 12.28 12.66 -11.34
N ASN A 105 12.04 11.45 -11.85
CA ASN A 105 11.35 11.21 -13.12
C ASN A 105 10.81 9.77 -13.19
N SER A 106 10.01 9.48 -14.22
CA SER A 106 9.41 8.17 -14.44
C SER A 106 10.45 7.03 -14.53
N LEU A 107 11.61 7.28 -15.16
CA LEU A 107 12.64 6.25 -15.32
C LEU A 107 13.23 5.86 -13.97
N THR A 108 13.60 6.83 -13.13
CA THR A 108 14.10 6.56 -11.77
C THR A 108 13.02 5.91 -10.90
N GLY A 109 11.76 6.35 -11.05
CA GLY A 109 10.61 5.72 -10.40
C GLY A 109 10.45 4.25 -10.80
N LEU A 110 10.54 3.94 -12.09
CA LEU A 110 10.45 2.57 -12.60
C LEU A 110 11.61 1.69 -12.11
N ILE A 111 12.84 2.22 -12.08
CA ILE A 111 14.01 1.51 -11.53
C ILE A 111 13.78 1.16 -10.05
N ILE A 112 13.36 2.14 -9.24
CA ILE A 112 13.09 1.93 -7.81
C ILE A 112 11.95 0.93 -7.59
N ASP A 113 10.93 0.95 -8.45
CA ASP A 113 9.82 0.01 -8.36
C ASP A 113 10.24 -1.43 -8.63
N LYS A 114 11.14 -1.65 -9.58
CA LYS A 114 11.52 -2.97 -10.09
C LYS A 114 12.76 -3.56 -9.45
N ILE A 115 13.71 -2.72 -8.96
CA ILE A 115 14.97 -3.22 -8.43
C ILE A 115 14.75 -4.06 -7.18
N LYS A 116 15.33 -5.26 -7.18
CA LYS A 116 15.30 -6.19 -6.05
C LYS A 116 16.62 -6.96 -6.00
N ILE A 117 17.08 -7.20 -4.79
CA ILE A 117 18.19 -8.13 -4.51
C ILE A 117 17.65 -9.32 -3.71
N ILE A 118 18.27 -10.46 -3.89
CA ILE A 118 17.95 -11.64 -3.07
C ILE A 118 18.92 -11.67 -1.89
N LYS A 119 18.38 -11.58 -0.67
CA LYS A 119 19.14 -11.70 0.57
C LYS A 119 18.42 -12.70 1.48
N ASN A 120 19.14 -13.74 1.92
CA ASN A 120 18.57 -14.80 2.77
C ASN A 120 17.28 -15.41 2.19
N ASN A 121 17.28 -15.74 0.90
CA ASN A 121 16.13 -16.26 0.14
C ASN A 121 14.88 -15.35 0.13
N LYS A 122 15.04 -14.07 0.46
CA LYS A 122 13.97 -13.07 0.38
C LYS A 122 14.33 -11.98 -0.61
N ALA A 123 13.36 -11.59 -1.42
CA ALA A 123 13.51 -10.43 -2.31
C ALA A 123 13.43 -9.14 -1.47
N VAL A 124 14.46 -8.33 -1.53
CA VAL A 124 14.55 -7.04 -0.83
C VAL A 124 14.70 -5.92 -1.86
N GLY A 125 13.88 -4.89 -1.75
CA GLY A 125 13.91 -3.69 -2.58
C GLY A 125 13.59 -2.45 -1.77
N PHE A 126 13.37 -1.33 -2.46
CA PHE A 126 12.88 -0.11 -1.80
C PHE A 126 11.39 -0.20 -1.54
N ASP A 127 10.94 0.45 -0.48
CA ASP A 127 9.56 0.40 0.00
C ASP A 127 8.75 1.61 -0.49
N GLY A 128 9.44 2.72 -0.76
CA GLY A 128 8.84 3.97 -1.20
C GLY A 128 9.82 4.84 -1.97
N MET A 129 9.36 6.01 -2.34
CA MET A 129 10.12 7.02 -3.10
C MET A 129 10.07 8.37 -2.40
N TRP A 130 11.07 9.19 -2.66
CA TRP A 130 11.15 10.57 -2.20
C TRP A 130 11.31 11.51 -3.38
N SER A 131 10.44 12.50 -3.52
CA SER A 131 10.57 13.61 -4.46
C SER A 131 11.28 14.75 -3.74
N SER A 132 12.56 14.94 -4.05
CA SER A 132 13.42 15.97 -3.47
C SER A 132 13.32 17.27 -4.26
N SER A 133 13.22 18.40 -3.56
CA SER A 133 13.23 19.72 -4.19
C SER A 133 14.54 20.02 -4.90
N LEU A 134 15.66 19.56 -4.33
CA LEU A 134 16.99 19.72 -4.90
C LEU A 134 17.12 19.03 -6.27
N THR A 135 16.76 17.75 -6.35
CA THR A 135 16.89 16.98 -7.60
C THR A 135 15.83 17.38 -8.62
N ASP A 136 14.60 17.70 -8.18
CA ASP A 136 13.57 18.25 -9.07
C ASP A 136 14.04 19.55 -9.73
N SER A 137 14.67 20.46 -8.98
CA SER A 137 15.24 21.70 -9.50
C SER A 137 16.43 21.44 -10.41
N ALA A 138 17.36 20.58 -9.97
CA ALA A 138 18.57 20.26 -10.74
C ALA A 138 18.26 19.64 -12.11
N THR A 139 17.24 18.77 -12.21
CA THR A 139 16.81 18.18 -13.49
C THR A 139 16.23 19.20 -14.48
N LYS A 140 15.81 20.37 -13.98
CA LYS A 140 15.34 21.49 -14.82
C LYS A 140 16.42 22.55 -15.04
N GLY A 141 17.65 22.34 -14.54
CA GLY A 141 18.74 23.30 -14.60
C GLY A 141 18.52 24.53 -13.73
N LEU A 142 17.70 24.42 -12.70
CA LEU A 142 17.33 25.51 -11.80
C LEU A 142 18.03 25.36 -10.43
N PRO A 143 18.34 26.47 -9.74
CA PRO A 143 18.83 26.41 -8.37
C PRO A 143 17.72 25.98 -7.41
N ASP A 144 18.11 25.30 -6.32
CA ASP A 144 17.21 24.84 -5.28
C ASP A 144 16.88 25.97 -4.28
N ASN A 145 16.12 26.94 -4.73
CA ASN A 145 15.73 28.15 -3.99
C ASN A 145 14.26 28.53 -4.23
N SER A 146 13.41 27.55 -4.46
CA SER A 146 12.01 27.72 -4.82
C SER A 146 11.76 28.34 -6.20
N SER A 147 12.80 28.39 -7.08
CA SER A 147 12.63 28.82 -8.49
C SER A 147 11.72 27.86 -9.26
N LEU A 148 11.71 26.59 -8.92
CA LEU A 148 10.77 25.61 -9.45
C LEU A 148 9.51 25.60 -8.60
N SER A 149 8.37 25.99 -9.20
CA SER A 149 7.08 26.06 -8.48
C SER A 149 6.57 24.69 -8.05
N PHE A 150 5.79 24.65 -6.99
CA PHE A 150 5.10 23.41 -6.55
C PHE A 150 4.21 22.83 -7.65
N SER A 151 3.54 23.63 -8.45
CA SER A 151 2.70 23.14 -9.56
C SER A 151 3.52 22.40 -10.61
N ALA A 152 4.71 22.91 -10.96
CA ALA A 152 5.61 22.24 -11.88
C ALA A 152 6.17 20.91 -11.29
N ARG A 153 6.50 20.89 -10.00
CA ARG A 153 6.93 19.69 -9.29
C ARG A 153 5.83 18.65 -9.21
N ILE A 154 4.58 19.04 -8.92
CA ILE A 154 3.42 18.15 -8.89
C ILE A 154 3.17 17.53 -10.28
N SER A 155 3.34 18.32 -11.35
CA SER A 155 3.23 17.82 -12.73
C SER A 155 4.25 16.70 -13.00
N SER A 156 5.53 16.93 -12.64
CA SER A 156 6.57 15.88 -12.78
C SER A 156 6.33 14.67 -11.86
N LEU A 157 5.71 14.90 -10.70
CA LEU A 157 5.33 13.83 -9.77
C LEU A 157 4.30 12.89 -10.37
N HIS A 158 3.35 13.38 -11.16
CA HIS A 158 2.35 12.54 -11.83
C HIS A 158 3.02 11.51 -12.75
N ASP A 159 4.07 11.88 -13.48
CA ASP A 159 4.81 10.94 -14.33
C ASP A 159 5.44 9.78 -13.51
N ILE A 160 5.88 10.07 -12.28
CA ILE A 160 6.39 9.04 -11.37
C ILE A 160 5.24 8.16 -10.86
N LEU A 161 4.11 8.77 -10.49
CA LEU A 161 2.94 8.08 -9.98
C LEU A 161 2.34 7.09 -10.98
N ASP A 162 2.48 7.37 -12.26
CA ASP A 162 1.98 6.50 -13.34
C ASP A 162 2.78 5.19 -13.48
N VAL A 163 4.03 5.18 -13.07
CA VAL A 163 4.91 4.00 -13.22
C VAL A 163 5.08 3.19 -11.95
N THR A 164 4.57 3.67 -10.81
CA THR A 164 4.74 3.00 -9.51
C THR A 164 3.47 2.96 -8.69
N LYS A 165 3.39 1.94 -7.83
CA LYS A 165 2.36 1.82 -6.78
C LYS A 165 2.91 2.16 -5.40
N LYS A 166 4.20 2.41 -5.28
CA LYS A 166 4.86 2.67 -4.00
C LYS A 166 4.42 4.02 -3.41
N PRO A 167 4.47 4.16 -2.09
CA PRO A 167 4.23 5.43 -1.44
C PRO A 167 5.30 6.45 -1.82
N ILE A 168 4.90 7.71 -1.93
CA ILE A 168 5.81 8.82 -2.21
C ILE A 168 5.79 9.78 -1.04
N VAL A 169 6.97 10.19 -0.61
CA VAL A 169 7.23 11.28 0.33
C VAL A 169 7.63 12.49 -0.50
N PHE A 170 6.99 13.62 -0.30
CA PHE A 170 7.23 14.87 -1.02
C PHE A 170 7.94 15.88 -0.12
N ASP A 171 9.06 16.39 -0.59
CA ASP A 171 9.80 17.49 0.05
C ASP A 171 9.12 18.80 -0.34
N ALA A 172 8.47 19.44 0.62
CA ALA A 172 7.75 20.70 0.43
C ALA A 172 8.57 21.92 0.89
N ASP A 173 9.88 21.78 1.06
CA ASP A 173 10.76 22.86 1.54
C ASP A 173 10.23 23.45 2.87
N ASN A 174 10.06 24.76 2.95
CA ASN A 174 9.41 25.45 4.09
C ASN A 174 7.88 25.60 3.93
N GLY A 175 7.26 24.88 2.96
CA GLY A 175 5.82 24.98 2.69
C GLY A 175 5.38 26.16 1.83
N GLY A 176 6.27 27.11 1.52
CA GLY A 176 5.98 28.33 0.76
C GLY A 176 5.18 29.35 1.59
N GLN A 177 4.24 30.04 0.95
CA GLN A 177 3.36 30.99 1.63
C GLN A 177 2.30 30.25 2.45
N ILE A 178 2.13 30.63 3.70
CA ILE A 178 1.26 29.93 4.65
C ILE A 178 -0.20 29.88 4.18
N GLU A 179 -0.66 30.91 3.49
CA GLU A 179 -2.01 31.00 2.92
C GLU A 179 -2.23 29.97 1.81
N HIS A 180 -1.16 29.55 1.14
CA HIS A 180 -1.22 28.56 0.05
C HIS A 180 -1.02 27.14 0.52
N LEU A 181 -0.53 26.92 1.73
CA LEU A 181 -0.22 25.59 2.27
C LEU A 181 -1.42 24.62 2.25
N PRO A 182 -2.66 25.02 2.65
CA PRO A 182 -3.81 24.13 2.58
C PRO A 182 -4.12 23.65 1.16
N PHE A 183 -3.87 24.48 0.16
CA PHE A 183 -4.08 24.13 -1.26
C PHE A 183 -3.01 23.19 -1.77
N LEU A 184 -1.74 23.39 -1.36
CA LEU A 184 -0.63 22.49 -1.66
C LEU A 184 -0.90 21.10 -1.08
N VAL A 185 -1.21 21.01 0.21
CA VAL A 185 -1.52 19.74 0.88
C VAL A 185 -2.66 19.01 0.19
N ARG A 186 -3.75 19.72 -0.12
CA ARG A 186 -4.90 19.13 -0.82
C ARG A 186 -4.53 18.61 -2.21
N SER A 187 -3.64 19.31 -2.93
CA SER A 187 -3.20 18.89 -4.27
C SER A 187 -2.34 17.65 -4.19
N LEU A 188 -1.43 17.56 -3.23
CA LEU A 188 -0.58 16.40 -2.97
C LEU A 188 -1.40 15.17 -2.51
N GLU A 189 -2.38 15.37 -1.63
CA GLU A 189 -3.28 14.32 -1.19
C GLU A 189 -4.09 13.74 -2.35
N ARG A 190 -4.68 14.59 -3.20
CA ARG A 190 -5.40 14.17 -4.41
C ARG A 190 -4.52 13.41 -5.39
N SER A 191 -3.25 13.75 -5.47
CA SER A 191 -2.26 13.01 -6.28
C SER A 191 -1.87 11.67 -5.66
N GLY A 192 -2.17 11.44 -4.38
CA GLY A 192 -1.85 10.20 -3.68
C GLY A 192 -0.47 10.22 -3.01
N VAL A 193 0.05 11.39 -2.66
CA VAL A 193 1.28 11.53 -1.85
C VAL A 193 1.02 11.01 -0.44
N SER A 194 1.93 10.20 0.09
CA SER A 194 1.74 9.52 1.38
C SER A 194 2.24 10.31 2.57
N ALA A 195 3.19 11.21 2.37
CA ALA A 195 3.73 12.09 3.39
C ALA A 195 4.38 13.32 2.77
N ILE A 196 4.48 14.37 3.56
CA ILE A 196 5.15 15.62 3.22
C ILE A 196 6.24 15.85 4.27
N ILE A 197 7.41 16.29 3.80
CA ILE A 197 8.48 16.81 4.65
C ILE A 197 8.46 18.33 4.52
N MET A 198 8.40 19.02 5.63
CA MET A 198 8.53 20.47 5.67
C MET A 198 9.63 20.86 6.65
N GLU A 199 10.46 21.81 6.21
CA GLU A 199 11.49 22.40 7.05
C GLU A 199 10.90 23.52 7.90
N ASP A 200 11.19 23.52 9.19
CA ASP A 200 10.85 24.59 10.12
C ASP A 200 11.87 25.74 9.96
N LYS A 201 11.69 26.49 8.89
CA LYS A 201 12.58 27.61 8.51
C LYS A 201 11.78 28.84 8.13
N ILE A 202 12.21 30.01 8.64
CA ILE A 202 11.63 31.31 8.29
C ILE A 202 12.38 31.92 7.12
N GLY A 203 11.64 32.58 6.25
CA GLY A 203 12.16 33.37 5.13
C GLY A 203 12.31 32.59 3.84
N LEU A 204 12.96 33.21 2.87
CA LEU A 204 13.15 32.63 1.54
C LEU A 204 14.11 31.44 1.59
N LYS A 205 13.74 30.37 0.88
CA LYS A 205 14.62 29.21 0.70
C LYS A 205 15.93 29.64 0.05
N LYS A 206 17.04 29.18 0.63
CA LYS A 206 18.39 29.38 0.09
C LYS A 206 18.91 28.03 -0.40
N ASN A 207 19.68 28.06 -1.49
CA ASN A 207 20.26 26.84 -2.04
C ASN A 207 21.25 26.23 -1.05
N SER A 208 20.96 25.01 -0.57
CA SER A 208 21.78 24.30 0.42
C SER A 208 23.20 23.96 -0.05
N LEU A 209 23.45 24.00 -1.39
CA LEU A 209 24.77 23.71 -1.96
C LEU A 209 25.75 24.91 -1.95
N PHE A 210 25.29 26.12 -1.66
CA PHE A 210 26.16 27.30 -1.63
C PHE A 210 26.66 27.62 -0.22
N LYS A 211 27.98 27.53 -0.03
CA LYS A 211 28.65 27.64 1.28
C LYS A 211 28.56 29.00 2.01
N ASN A 212 28.20 30.09 1.34
CA ASN A 212 28.26 31.44 1.92
C ASN A 212 26.89 32.11 2.14
N GLN A 213 25.83 31.35 2.27
CA GLN A 213 24.55 31.91 2.58
C GLN A 213 24.30 31.83 4.10
N SER A 214 24.14 32.99 4.75
CA SER A 214 23.68 33.05 6.13
C SER A 214 22.42 32.18 6.25
N GLY A 215 22.47 31.18 7.13
CA GLY A 215 21.40 30.18 7.26
C GLY A 215 20.02 30.80 7.43
N ALA A 216 18.99 30.13 6.92
CA ALA A 216 17.63 30.44 7.33
C ALA A 216 17.54 30.21 8.86
N LYS A 217 16.93 31.15 9.57
CA LYS A 217 16.67 30.99 10.99
C LYS A 217 15.57 29.96 11.15
N GLN A 218 15.74 29.05 12.11
CA GLN A 218 14.63 28.25 12.61
C GLN A 218 13.78 29.13 13.50
N ASP A 219 12.49 28.88 13.53
CA ASP A 219 11.54 29.49 14.44
C ASP A 219 11.76 28.98 15.85
#